data_3e45c5396be9873f3eeaa861a33c9e5e
#
_entry.id   3e45c5396be9873f3eeaa861a33c9e5e
#
_cell.length_a   1.000
_cell.length_b   1.000
_cell.length_c   1.000
_cell.angle_alpha   90.00
_cell.angle_beta   90.00
_cell.angle_gamma   90.00
#
_symmetry.space_group_name_H-M   'P 1'
#
loop_
_entity.id
_entity.type
_entity.pdbx_description
1 polymer ?
#
loop_
_entity_poly.entity_id
_entity_poly.type
_entity_poly.pdbx_seq_one_letter_code
_entity_poly.pdbx_strand_id
1 'polypeptide(L)'
;ATGDVPGTLAYVPPERLVHGESGGPPADVWAVGAMLWESLAGWHPFWNGSLLETAKRIESGAPPLAQARPDLPKPLCSLVDRMLALDPTARPSAALLAHELRDAFAERQRRRKTRPTIPALNVPLRLAAPAAAALFAGWTVAEVPFYPTLFAPLLALLAGALTLVRPRLGLAFALAVPVLPLGNVSSGLALVYAAVACAWLALSWRAPRQGLFLALGPLLAPVLALGFLPLAAQGIGSRARRALQVAAAVLLAAVVAGLRHVSLPFTGAAAPKGLGITGSEDAFAVVEALVRGLQAHPALLLEAGVLAAAAVAIPYARERGLWAIAGLGAGLMACALLPMAAVAAAPLVIAAWGTCIGLALQARR
;
A
#
# COMPACT_ATOMS: atom_id res chain seq x y z
N ALA A 1 28.07 -4.10 45.49
CA ALA A 1 27.07 -3.81 44.47
C ALA A 1 26.75 -5.14 43.76
N THR A 2 25.75 -5.79 44.21
CA THR A 2 25.18 -7.00 43.57
C THR A 2 24.45 -6.53 42.33
N GLY A 3 25.11 -6.62 41.17
CA GLY A 3 24.45 -6.40 39.91
C GLY A 3 23.50 -7.53 39.61
N ASP A 4 22.22 -7.27 39.69
CA ASP A 4 21.20 -8.08 39.08
C ASP A 4 21.49 -8.22 37.59
N VAL A 5 21.82 -9.43 37.12
CA VAL A 5 21.79 -9.82 35.74
C VAL A 5 20.96 -11.08 35.57
N PRO A 6 19.62 -11.02 35.84
CA PRO A 6 18.76 -12.19 35.69
C PRO A 6 18.64 -12.63 34.24
N GLY A 7 18.81 -11.71 33.30
CA GLY A 7 18.68 -12.01 31.87
C GLY A 7 19.84 -12.79 31.27
N THR A 8 21.05 -12.68 31.80
CA THR A 8 22.24 -13.33 31.22
C THR A 8 22.26 -14.83 31.49
N LEU A 9 21.74 -15.30 32.62
CA LEU A 9 21.74 -16.72 32.98
C LEU A 9 20.91 -17.56 32.01
N ALA A 10 19.82 -17.04 31.53
CA ALA A 10 18.90 -17.75 30.64
C ALA A 10 19.52 -18.13 29.28
N TYR A 11 20.60 -17.46 28.88
CA TYR A 11 21.34 -17.77 27.64
C TYR A 11 22.62 -18.61 27.87
N VAL A 12 22.90 -18.95 29.13
CA VAL A 12 24.08 -19.77 29.48
C VAL A 12 23.81 -21.24 29.18
N PRO A 13 24.69 -21.95 28.48
CA PRO A 13 24.49 -23.35 28.15
C PRO A 13 24.68 -24.26 29.37
N PRO A 14 24.11 -25.52 29.35
CA PRO A 14 24.13 -26.42 30.50
C PRO A 14 25.55 -26.82 30.95
N GLU A 15 26.49 -26.97 30.03
CA GLU A 15 27.91 -27.31 30.36
C GLU A 15 28.59 -26.23 31.20
N ARG A 16 28.20 -24.95 31.02
CA ARG A 16 28.73 -23.84 31.84
C ARG A 16 28.07 -23.75 33.21
N LEU A 17 26.78 -24.09 33.27
CA LEU A 17 26.02 -24.05 34.53
C LEU A 17 26.41 -25.18 35.47
N VAL A 18 26.62 -26.40 34.93
CA VAL A 18 26.85 -27.61 35.73
C VAL A 18 28.34 -27.90 35.96
N HIS A 19 29.17 -27.67 34.94
CA HIS A 19 30.58 -28.06 34.97
C HIS A 19 31.56 -26.89 35.08
N GLY A 20 31.09 -25.65 35.00
CA GLY A 20 31.96 -24.46 35.08
C GLY A 20 32.97 -24.36 33.93
N GLU A 21 32.73 -25.10 32.84
CA GLU A 21 33.65 -25.15 31.71
C GLU A 21 33.76 -23.80 31.01
N SER A 22 34.98 -23.48 30.53
CA SER A 22 35.20 -22.28 29.72
C SER A 22 34.47 -22.45 28.40
N GLY A 23 33.49 -21.55 28.12
CA GLY A 23 32.66 -21.60 26.92
C GLY A 23 33.52 -21.52 25.65
N GLY A 24 33.35 -22.49 24.77
CA GLY A 24 33.90 -22.52 23.42
C GLY A 24 32.83 -22.14 22.38
N PRO A 25 33.13 -22.25 21.08
CA PRO A 25 32.20 -21.97 20.00
C PRO A 25 30.80 -22.60 20.13
N PRO A 26 30.63 -23.83 20.68
CA PRO A 26 29.30 -24.41 20.91
C PRO A 26 28.45 -23.66 21.93
N ALA A 27 29.03 -22.96 22.89
CA ALA A 27 28.33 -22.15 23.86
C ALA A 27 27.68 -20.89 23.19
N ASP A 28 28.42 -20.30 22.25
CA ASP A 28 27.91 -19.18 21.46
C ASP A 28 26.75 -19.62 20.55
N VAL A 29 26.86 -20.82 19.96
CA VAL A 29 25.75 -21.40 19.16
C VAL A 29 24.50 -21.61 20.01
N TRP A 30 24.63 -22.09 21.25
CA TRP A 30 23.51 -22.20 22.19
C TRP A 30 22.86 -20.83 22.47
N ALA A 31 23.67 -19.81 22.79
CA ALA A 31 23.15 -18.48 23.10
C ALA A 31 22.38 -17.88 21.91
N VAL A 32 22.91 -18.03 20.69
CA VAL A 32 22.21 -17.63 19.45
C VAL A 32 20.95 -18.45 19.25
N GLY A 33 20.95 -19.74 19.56
CA GLY A 33 19.78 -20.62 19.51
C GLY A 33 18.66 -20.15 20.44
N ALA A 34 19.00 -19.80 21.69
CA ALA A 34 18.04 -19.26 22.68
C ALA A 34 17.44 -17.92 22.21
N MET A 35 18.27 -17.00 21.70
CA MET A 35 17.80 -15.74 21.12
C MET A 35 16.88 -15.92 19.91
N LEU A 36 17.21 -16.86 19.02
CA LEU A 36 16.37 -17.18 17.87
C LEU A 36 15.05 -17.80 18.29
N TRP A 37 15.08 -18.73 19.22
CA TRP A 37 13.88 -19.35 19.76
C TRP A 37 12.94 -18.32 20.38
N GLU A 38 13.48 -17.45 21.24
CA GLU A 38 12.72 -16.34 21.85
C GLU A 38 12.15 -15.38 20.81
N SER A 39 12.96 -14.95 19.85
CA SER A 39 12.51 -14.03 18.80
C SER A 39 11.41 -14.62 17.92
N LEU A 40 11.44 -15.93 17.69
CA LEU A 40 10.46 -16.63 16.85
C LEU A 40 9.17 -16.96 17.62
N ALA A 41 9.29 -17.40 18.89
CA ALA A 41 8.16 -17.81 19.73
C ALA A 41 7.50 -16.63 20.46
N GLY A 42 8.23 -15.53 20.67
CA GLY A 42 7.76 -14.37 21.41
C GLY A 42 7.89 -14.48 22.95
N TRP A 43 8.48 -15.57 23.44
CA TRP A 43 8.79 -15.82 24.85
C TRP A 43 10.07 -16.64 24.95
N HIS A 44 10.76 -16.56 26.13
CA HIS A 44 12.05 -17.22 26.33
C HIS A 44 11.88 -18.70 26.67
N PRO A 45 12.62 -19.66 26.03
CA PRO A 45 12.41 -21.10 26.21
C PRO A 45 12.71 -21.57 27.64
N PHE A 46 13.62 -20.92 28.35
CA PHE A 46 14.08 -21.34 29.68
C PHE A 46 13.64 -20.41 30.81
N TRP A 47 13.44 -19.11 30.57
CA TRP A 47 13.11 -18.14 31.61
C TRP A 47 11.73 -18.35 32.21
N ASN A 48 11.64 -18.42 33.56
CA ASN A 48 10.38 -18.59 34.31
C ASN A 48 10.32 -17.73 35.60
N GLY A 49 10.94 -16.56 35.60
CA GLY A 49 10.89 -15.63 36.75
C GLY A 49 11.77 -16.03 37.93
N SER A 50 12.32 -17.26 37.98
CA SER A 50 13.20 -17.76 39.02
C SER A 50 14.49 -18.31 38.44
N LEU A 51 15.63 -17.99 39.05
CA LEU A 51 16.94 -18.49 38.64
C LEU A 51 17.03 -20.02 38.75
N LEU A 52 16.52 -20.58 39.84
CA LEU A 52 16.52 -22.03 40.08
C LEU A 52 15.70 -22.80 39.05
N GLU A 53 14.51 -22.31 38.76
CA GLU A 53 13.63 -22.90 37.76
C GLU A 53 14.20 -22.75 36.34
N THR A 54 14.87 -21.64 36.06
CA THR A 54 15.57 -21.42 34.78
C THR A 54 16.70 -22.42 34.62
N ALA A 55 17.54 -22.67 35.66
CA ALA A 55 18.59 -23.65 35.62
C ALA A 55 18.03 -25.07 35.36
N LYS A 56 17.00 -25.49 36.06
CA LYS A 56 16.32 -26.78 35.84
C LYS A 56 15.81 -26.95 34.41
N ARG A 57 15.23 -25.88 33.83
CA ARG A 57 14.75 -25.91 32.45
C ARG A 57 15.88 -26.01 31.44
N ILE A 58 17.00 -25.34 31.70
CA ILE A 58 18.22 -25.48 30.86
C ILE A 58 18.71 -26.93 30.86
N GLU A 59 18.75 -27.57 32.04
CA GLU A 59 19.15 -28.99 32.18
C GLU A 59 18.16 -29.95 31.50
N SER A 60 16.88 -29.65 31.48
CA SER A 60 15.83 -30.46 30.82
C SER A 60 15.74 -30.25 29.30
N GLY A 61 16.38 -29.21 28.77
CA GLY A 61 16.35 -28.85 27.36
C GLY A 61 15.19 -27.98 26.95
N ALA A 62 15.33 -27.29 25.80
CA ALA A 62 14.29 -26.45 25.23
C ALA A 62 13.13 -27.27 24.67
N PRO A 63 11.87 -26.80 24.80
CA PRO A 63 10.77 -27.41 24.09
C PRO A 63 10.97 -27.23 22.56
N PRO A 64 10.57 -28.24 21.73
CA PRO A 64 10.70 -28.14 20.29
C PRO A 64 10.03 -26.90 19.75
N LEU A 65 10.73 -26.10 18.94
CA LEU A 65 10.20 -24.85 18.38
C LEU A 65 8.95 -25.08 17.51
N ALA A 66 8.85 -26.24 16.87
CA ALA A 66 7.69 -26.62 16.07
C ALA A 66 6.39 -26.73 16.87
N GLN A 67 6.47 -26.99 18.19
CA GLN A 67 5.29 -27.01 19.08
C GLN A 67 4.80 -25.57 19.37
N ALA A 68 5.72 -24.64 19.60
CA ALA A 68 5.39 -23.23 19.83
C ALA A 68 4.97 -22.51 18.54
N ARG A 69 5.54 -22.90 17.39
CA ARG A 69 5.34 -22.24 16.10
C ARG A 69 5.20 -23.25 14.95
N PRO A 70 4.04 -23.93 14.86
CA PRO A 70 3.78 -24.93 13.81
C PRO A 70 3.70 -24.31 12.40
N ASP A 71 3.58 -22.99 12.30
CA ASP A 71 3.56 -22.22 11.06
C ASP A 71 4.96 -22.01 10.43
N LEU A 72 6.04 -22.29 11.17
CA LEU A 72 7.39 -22.13 10.68
C LEU A 72 7.85 -23.33 9.82
N PRO A 73 8.78 -23.11 8.88
CA PRO A 73 9.37 -24.19 8.10
C PRO A 73 10.06 -25.22 9.00
N LYS A 74 9.77 -26.51 8.78
CA LYS A 74 10.39 -27.62 9.54
C LYS A 74 11.93 -27.57 9.59
N PRO A 75 12.64 -27.25 8.47
CA PRO A 75 14.11 -27.11 8.51
C PRO A 75 14.60 -26.02 9.49
N LEU A 76 13.89 -24.89 9.58
CA LEU A 76 14.24 -23.82 10.53
C LEU A 76 14.02 -24.27 11.98
N CYS A 77 12.87 -24.91 12.27
CA CYS A 77 12.62 -25.44 13.62
C CYS A 77 13.69 -26.47 14.02
N SER A 78 13.99 -27.44 13.15
CA SER A 78 15.01 -28.45 13.40
C SER A 78 16.41 -27.85 13.59
N LEU A 79 16.74 -26.77 12.87
CA LEU A 79 18.02 -26.09 13.06
C LEU A 79 18.11 -25.45 14.44
N VAL A 80 17.08 -24.71 14.86
CA VAL A 80 17.05 -24.08 16.19
C VAL A 80 17.07 -25.12 17.30
N ASP A 81 16.33 -26.23 17.14
CA ASP A 81 16.32 -27.32 18.12
C ASP A 81 17.72 -27.97 18.25
N ARG A 82 18.48 -28.17 17.15
CA ARG A 82 19.85 -28.65 17.18
C ARG A 82 20.83 -27.66 17.83
N MET A 83 20.63 -26.36 17.65
CA MET A 83 21.43 -25.32 18.32
C MET A 83 21.26 -25.39 19.85
N LEU A 84 20.11 -25.83 20.33
CA LEU A 84 19.75 -26.01 21.75
C LEU A 84 19.87 -27.45 22.21
N ALA A 85 20.70 -28.27 21.53
CA ALA A 85 21.04 -29.62 21.99
C ALA A 85 21.83 -29.55 23.29
N LEU A 86 21.48 -30.41 24.27
CA LEU A 86 22.19 -30.48 25.56
C LEU A 86 23.67 -30.86 25.39
N ASP A 87 23.94 -31.81 24.48
CA ASP A 87 25.31 -32.19 24.09
C ASP A 87 25.92 -31.09 23.18
N PRO A 88 27.00 -30.41 23.61
CA PRO A 88 27.69 -29.43 22.82
C PRO A 88 28.21 -29.94 21.48
N THR A 89 28.53 -31.24 21.38
CA THR A 89 29.07 -31.87 20.16
C THR A 89 28.00 -32.10 19.10
N ALA A 90 26.72 -32.16 19.50
CA ALA A 90 25.59 -32.31 18.61
C ALA A 90 25.14 -30.95 17.98
N ARG A 91 25.69 -29.84 18.47
CA ARG A 91 25.37 -28.50 17.95
C ARG A 91 26.09 -28.25 16.62
N PRO A 92 25.47 -27.56 15.68
CA PRO A 92 26.10 -27.20 14.42
C PRO A 92 27.28 -26.25 14.64
N SER A 93 28.32 -26.36 13.82
CA SER A 93 29.41 -25.36 13.82
C SER A 93 28.85 -23.98 13.33
N ALA A 94 29.50 -22.89 13.73
CA ALA A 94 29.10 -21.55 13.30
C ALA A 94 29.07 -21.38 11.76
N ALA A 95 29.98 -22.05 11.06
CA ALA A 95 30.02 -22.03 9.58
C ALA A 95 28.82 -22.78 8.98
N LEU A 96 28.48 -23.96 9.51
CA LEU A 96 27.30 -24.72 9.08
C LEU A 96 26.01 -23.98 9.42
N LEU A 97 25.93 -23.38 10.60
CA LEU A 97 24.80 -22.52 11.02
C LEU A 97 24.56 -21.37 10.04
N ALA A 98 25.62 -20.66 9.65
CA ALA A 98 25.52 -19.57 8.70
C ALA A 98 25.05 -20.03 7.32
N HIS A 99 25.39 -21.23 6.89
CA HIS A 99 24.92 -21.84 5.64
C HIS A 99 23.45 -22.24 5.74
N GLU A 100 23.07 -23.01 6.74
CA GLU A 100 21.71 -23.53 6.90
C GLU A 100 20.69 -22.42 7.18
N LEU A 101 21.07 -21.36 7.91
CA LEU A 101 20.20 -20.18 8.08
C LEU A 101 19.95 -19.48 6.74
N ARG A 102 21.00 -19.28 5.93
CA ARG A 102 20.82 -18.68 4.59
C ARG A 102 19.87 -19.52 3.73
N ASP A 103 20.02 -20.84 3.76
CA ASP A 103 19.17 -21.73 2.96
C ASP A 103 17.73 -21.75 3.46
N ALA A 104 17.52 -21.80 4.77
CA ALA A 104 16.17 -21.72 5.37
C ALA A 104 15.47 -20.41 5.04
N PHE A 105 16.19 -19.29 5.03
CA PHE A 105 15.65 -17.98 4.61
C PHE A 105 15.49 -17.89 3.10
N ALA A 106 16.40 -18.45 2.30
CA ALA A 106 16.28 -18.47 0.84
C ALA A 106 15.09 -19.33 0.39
N GLU A 107 14.82 -20.45 1.03
CA GLU A 107 13.66 -21.29 0.76
C GLU A 107 12.35 -20.58 1.14
N ARG A 108 12.32 -19.82 2.25
CA ARG A 108 11.18 -18.96 2.59
C ARG A 108 10.98 -17.87 1.55
N GLN A 109 12.06 -17.27 1.03
CA GLN A 109 11.97 -16.31 -0.06
C GLN A 109 11.55 -16.98 -1.38
N ARG A 110 12.01 -18.19 -1.68
CA ARG A 110 11.55 -18.98 -2.84
C ARG A 110 10.08 -19.35 -2.71
N ARG A 111 9.62 -19.88 -1.56
CA ARG A 111 8.20 -20.15 -1.29
C ARG A 111 7.33 -18.90 -1.29
N ARG A 112 7.87 -17.75 -0.91
CA ARG A 112 7.19 -16.46 -1.04
C ARG A 112 7.15 -15.97 -2.49
N LYS A 113 8.16 -16.31 -3.30
CA LYS A 113 8.21 -16.04 -4.76
C LYS A 113 7.42 -17.07 -5.56
N THR A 114 7.27 -18.32 -5.09
CA THR A 114 6.48 -19.40 -5.73
C THR A 114 5.04 -19.50 -5.22
N ARG A 115 4.64 -18.80 -4.14
CA ARG A 115 3.24 -18.42 -4.08
C ARG A 115 2.99 -17.66 -5.37
N PRO A 116 2.02 -18.10 -6.21
CA PRO A 116 1.68 -17.34 -7.38
C PRO A 116 1.26 -15.96 -6.87
N THR A 117 2.22 -15.06 -6.74
CA THR A 117 1.95 -13.65 -6.82
C THR A 117 1.42 -13.55 -8.23
N ILE A 118 0.09 -13.47 -8.26
CA ILE A 118 -0.62 -13.12 -9.46
C ILE A 118 0.25 -12.04 -10.08
N PRO A 119 0.58 -12.13 -11.37
CA PRO A 119 1.03 -10.94 -12.04
C PRO A 119 -0.05 -9.91 -11.70
N ALA A 120 0.16 -9.09 -10.66
CA ALA A 120 -0.45 -7.79 -10.64
C ALA A 120 -0.31 -7.36 -12.09
N LEU A 121 -1.35 -6.84 -12.71
CA LEU A 121 -1.22 -6.24 -14.03
C LEU A 121 -0.03 -5.29 -13.88
N ASN A 122 1.16 -5.83 -14.07
CA ASN A 122 2.41 -5.12 -14.03
C ASN A 122 2.49 -4.43 -15.40
N VAL A 123 1.56 -3.50 -15.59
CA VAL A 123 1.91 -2.35 -16.40
C VAL A 123 3.13 -1.81 -15.66
N PRO A 124 4.32 -1.98 -16.24
CA PRO A 124 5.53 -1.65 -15.49
C PRO A 124 5.35 -0.22 -15.03
N LEU A 125 5.41 0.02 -13.71
CA LEU A 125 5.19 1.36 -13.12
C LEU A 125 6.09 2.39 -13.83
N ARG A 126 7.15 1.91 -14.47
CA ARG A 126 8.07 2.66 -15.33
C ARG A 126 7.39 3.25 -16.57
N LEU A 127 6.37 2.61 -17.14
CA LEU A 127 5.63 3.08 -18.32
C LEU A 127 4.28 3.67 -17.96
N ALA A 128 3.61 3.18 -16.92
CA ALA A 128 2.31 3.68 -16.47
C ALA A 128 2.36 5.14 -16.01
N ALA A 129 3.39 5.52 -15.25
CA ALA A 129 3.53 6.89 -14.77
C ALA A 129 3.80 7.91 -15.90
N PRO A 130 4.74 7.66 -16.86
CA PRO A 130 4.89 8.52 -18.01
C PRO A 130 3.65 8.61 -18.90
N ALA A 131 2.96 7.49 -19.09
CA ALA A 131 1.70 7.47 -19.85
C ALA A 131 0.62 8.30 -19.14
N ALA A 132 0.46 8.15 -17.82
CA ALA A 132 -0.49 8.95 -17.04
C ALA A 132 -0.17 10.45 -17.10
N ALA A 133 1.11 10.83 -17.02
CA ALA A 133 1.55 12.21 -17.16
C ALA A 133 1.23 12.78 -18.55
N ALA A 134 1.55 12.01 -19.59
CA ALA A 134 1.31 12.39 -20.98
C ALA A 134 -0.19 12.55 -21.26
N LEU A 135 -1.00 11.56 -20.84
CA LEU A 135 -2.45 11.59 -21.00
C LEU A 135 -3.08 12.75 -20.22
N PHE A 136 -2.64 12.98 -19.00
CA PHE A 136 -3.17 14.06 -18.16
C PHE A 136 -2.85 15.45 -18.76
N ALA A 137 -1.60 15.67 -19.16
CA ALA A 137 -1.19 16.93 -19.79
C ALA A 137 -1.90 17.14 -21.13
N GLY A 138 -1.90 16.13 -22.00
CA GLY A 138 -2.54 16.22 -23.33
C GLY A 138 -4.05 16.41 -23.22
N TRP A 139 -4.71 15.68 -22.32
CA TRP A 139 -6.13 15.81 -22.06
C TRP A 139 -6.50 17.19 -21.52
N THR A 140 -5.72 17.72 -20.55
CA THR A 140 -5.95 19.09 -20.02
C THR A 140 -5.90 20.13 -21.12
N VAL A 141 -4.94 20.05 -22.01
CA VAL A 141 -4.77 20.98 -23.13
C VAL A 141 -5.92 20.85 -24.14
N ALA A 142 -6.40 19.64 -24.39
CA ALA A 142 -7.49 19.40 -25.32
C ALA A 142 -8.86 19.91 -24.80
N GLU A 143 -9.08 19.84 -23.46
CA GLU A 143 -10.38 20.13 -22.88
C GLU A 143 -10.55 21.58 -22.39
N VAL A 144 -9.46 22.25 -22.04
CA VAL A 144 -9.52 23.62 -21.51
C VAL A 144 -8.94 24.58 -22.55
N PRO A 145 -9.75 25.51 -23.11
CA PRO A 145 -9.32 26.39 -24.21
C PRO A 145 -8.34 27.44 -23.72
N PHE A 146 -7.07 27.21 -23.96
CA PHE A 146 -5.98 28.16 -23.69
C PHE A 146 -4.83 27.96 -24.67
N TYR A 147 -4.37 26.71 -24.83
CA TYR A 147 -3.26 26.40 -25.70
C TYR A 147 -3.74 26.15 -27.15
N PRO A 148 -2.94 26.52 -28.17
CA PRO A 148 -3.18 26.08 -29.54
C PRO A 148 -3.24 24.54 -29.62
N THR A 149 -4.05 23.99 -30.51
CA THR A 149 -4.28 22.53 -30.66
C THR A 149 -3.00 21.73 -30.87
N LEU A 150 -1.98 22.30 -31.53
CA LEU A 150 -0.67 21.67 -31.74
C LEU A 150 0.14 21.48 -30.44
N PHE A 151 -0.20 22.21 -29.38
CA PHE A 151 0.51 22.08 -28.10
C PHE A 151 0.07 20.84 -27.30
N ALA A 152 -1.09 20.28 -27.56
CA ALA A 152 -1.56 19.10 -26.84
C ALA A 152 -0.59 17.89 -26.99
N PRO A 153 -0.21 17.44 -28.20
CA PRO A 153 0.75 16.36 -28.34
C PRO A 153 2.15 16.74 -27.83
N LEU A 154 2.57 18.01 -28.01
CA LEU A 154 3.88 18.46 -27.55
C LEU A 154 4.01 18.40 -26.02
N LEU A 155 3.04 18.97 -25.30
CA LEU A 155 3.04 18.98 -23.83
C LEU A 155 2.82 17.57 -23.26
N ALA A 156 2.04 16.73 -23.93
CA ALA A 156 1.89 15.32 -23.57
C ALA A 156 3.23 14.56 -23.70
N LEU A 157 3.91 14.69 -24.84
CA LEU A 157 5.21 14.06 -25.06
C LEU A 157 6.26 14.57 -24.05
N LEU A 158 6.29 15.87 -23.80
CA LEU A 158 7.21 16.47 -22.85
C LEU A 158 6.95 15.98 -21.41
N ALA A 159 5.68 15.92 -20.97
CA ALA A 159 5.31 15.37 -19.67
C ALA A 159 5.73 13.90 -19.52
N GLY A 160 5.48 13.09 -20.54
CA GLY A 160 5.89 11.69 -20.58
C GLY A 160 7.41 11.52 -20.55
N ALA A 161 8.14 12.24 -21.39
CA ALA A 161 9.60 12.20 -21.47
C ALA A 161 10.26 12.67 -20.15
N LEU A 162 9.80 13.77 -19.58
CA LEU A 162 10.29 14.24 -18.28
C LEU A 162 10.03 13.22 -17.18
N THR A 163 8.88 12.56 -17.19
CA THR A 163 8.54 11.53 -16.20
C THR A 163 9.44 10.29 -16.34
N LEU A 164 9.83 9.93 -17.56
CA LEU A 164 10.78 8.83 -17.80
C LEU A 164 12.16 9.15 -17.25
N VAL A 165 12.70 10.34 -17.57
CA VAL A 165 14.07 10.73 -17.24
C VAL A 165 14.18 11.21 -15.79
N ARG A 166 13.31 12.12 -15.37
CA ARG A 166 13.30 12.72 -14.03
C ARG A 166 11.87 12.77 -13.49
N PRO A 167 11.41 11.73 -12.78
CA PRO A 167 10.01 11.62 -12.36
C PRO A 167 9.49 12.79 -11.51
N ARG A 168 10.36 13.46 -10.75
CA ARG A 168 9.99 14.66 -9.98
C ARG A 168 9.64 15.84 -10.89
N LEU A 169 10.45 16.06 -11.91
CA LEU A 169 10.20 17.11 -12.91
C LEU A 169 8.98 16.79 -13.77
N GLY A 170 8.78 15.51 -14.12
CA GLY A 170 7.59 15.07 -14.85
C GLY A 170 6.31 15.29 -14.06
N LEU A 171 6.30 14.96 -12.75
CA LEU A 171 5.15 15.24 -11.87
C LEU A 171 4.91 16.75 -11.75
N ALA A 172 5.96 17.54 -11.50
CA ALA A 172 5.83 18.99 -11.37
C ALA A 172 5.31 19.62 -12.68
N PHE A 173 5.82 19.19 -13.81
CA PHE A 173 5.39 19.67 -15.13
C PHE A 173 3.94 19.29 -15.41
N ALA A 174 3.56 18.02 -15.20
CA ALA A 174 2.18 17.58 -15.41
C ALA A 174 1.18 18.36 -14.54
N LEU A 175 1.53 18.65 -13.28
CA LEU A 175 0.71 19.47 -12.38
C LEU A 175 0.72 20.96 -12.75
N ALA A 176 1.75 21.46 -13.41
CA ALA A 176 1.83 22.88 -13.83
C ALA A 176 1.01 23.18 -15.09
N VAL A 177 0.84 22.20 -15.99
CA VAL A 177 0.11 22.38 -17.26
C VAL A 177 -1.30 22.93 -17.06
N PRO A 178 -2.15 22.50 -16.09
CA PRO A 178 -3.48 23.01 -15.92
C PRO A 178 -3.55 24.44 -15.35
N VAL A 179 -2.48 24.97 -14.78
CA VAL A 179 -2.51 26.28 -14.07
C VAL A 179 -2.93 27.42 -15.01
N LEU A 180 -2.32 27.52 -16.18
CA LEU A 180 -2.62 28.58 -17.14
C LEU A 180 -4.04 28.46 -17.74
N PRO A 181 -4.46 27.26 -18.23
CA PRO A 181 -5.84 27.09 -18.68
C PRO A 181 -6.90 27.41 -17.63
N LEU A 182 -6.65 26.99 -16.39
CA LEU A 182 -7.56 27.32 -15.28
C LEU A 182 -7.59 28.80 -14.96
N GLY A 183 -6.44 29.50 -15.11
CA GLY A 183 -6.36 30.95 -14.97
C GLY A 183 -7.18 31.71 -16.01
N ASN A 184 -7.33 31.15 -17.20
CA ASN A 184 -8.21 31.69 -18.24
C ASN A 184 -9.70 31.53 -17.90
N VAL A 185 -10.05 30.51 -17.10
CA VAL A 185 -11.43 30.30 -16.62
C VAL A 185 -11.70 31.13 -15.37
N SER A 186 -10.76 31.16 -14.42
CA SER A 186 -10.85 31.86 -13.15
C SER A 186 -9.48 31.94 -12.50
N SER A 187 -8.98 33.15 -12.23
CA SER A 187 -7.70 33.35 -11.53
C SER A 187 -7.73 32.80 -10.11
N GLY A 188 -8.85 32.91 -9.41
CA GLY A 188 -9.05 32.31 -8.09
C GLY A 188 -8.95 30.78 -8.13
N LEU A 189 -9.53 30.14 -9.15
CA LEU A 189 -9.43 28.68 -9.35
C LEU A 189 -7.99 28.25 -9.64
N ALA A 190 -7.26 28.99 -10.47
CA ALA A 190 -5.85 28.72 -10.75
C ALA A 190 -4.98 28.81 -9.50
N LEU A 191 -5.21 29.78 -8.62
CA LEU A 191 -4.50 29.93 -7.36
C LEU A 191 -4.79 28.76 -6.41
N VAL A 192 -6.05 28.38 -6.25
CA VAL A 192 -6.45 27.23 -5.43
C VAL A 192 -5.82 25.95 -5.98
N TYR A 193 -5.93 25.74 -7.30
CA TYR A 193 -5.30 24.58 -7.94
C TYR A 193 -3.78 24.57 -7.76
N ALA A 194 -3.09 25.69 -7.95
CA ALA A 194 -1.64 25.79 -7.79
C ALA A 194 -1.22 25.46 -6.34
N ALA A 195 -1.96 25.97 -5.34
CA ALA A 195 -1.69 25.64 -3.94
C ALA A 195 -1.84 24.13 -3.67
N VAL A 196 -2.92 23.51 -4.16
CA VAL A 196 -3.16 22.07 -4.03
C VAL A 196 -2.09 21.28 -4.78
N ALA A 197 -1.69 21.69 -5.99
CA ALA A 197 -0.66 21.06 -6.79
C ALA A 197 0.71 21.12 -6.09
N CYS A 198 1.07 22.25 -5.50
CA CYS A 198 2.30 22.39 -4.71
C CYS A 198 2.28 21.48 -3.47
N ALA A 199 1.18 21.45 -2.71
CA ALA A 199 1.03 20.56 -1.57
C ALA A 199 1.12 19.08 -1.99
N TRP A 200 0.50 18.71 -3.11
CA TRP A 200 0.56 17.36 -3.68
C TRP A 200 1.97 16.98 -4.15
N LEU A 201 2.67 17.90 -4.78
CA LEU A 201 4.07 17.71 -5.18
C LEU A 201 4.97 17.48 -3.96
N ALA A 202 4.81 18.27 -2.90
CA ALA A 202 5.54 18.11 -1.65
C ALA A 202 5.26 16.74 -1.00
N LEU A 203 4.00 16.32 -0.91
CA LEU A 203 3.58 15.03 -0.36
C LEU A 203 4.12 13.85 -1.19
N SER A 204 4.18 14.02 -2.51
CA SER A 204 4.61 12.99 -3.46
C SER A 204 6.10 13.03 -3.76
N TRP A 205 6.88 13.96 -3.17
CA TRP A 205 8.29 14.19 -3.49
C TRP A 205 9.18 12.94 -3.36
N ARG A 206 8.88 12.08 -2.38
CA ARG A 206 9.60 10.83 -2.14
C ARG A 206 9.18 9.68 -3.08
N ALA A 207 8.00 9.77 -3.71
CA ALA A 207 7.47 8.76 -4.60
C ALA A 207 6.73 9.40 -5.81
N PRO A 208 7.43 10.18 -6.66
CA PRO A 208 6.80 11.03 -7.67
C PRO A 208 6.03 10.25 -8.74
N ARG A 209 6.45 9.02 -9.08
CA ARG A 209 5.70 8.15 -9.99
C ARG A 209 4.33 7.76 -9.45
N GLN A 210 4.20 7.61 -8.13
CA GLN A 210 2.92 7.33 -7.49
C GLN A 210 2.05 8.58 -7.42
N GLY A 211 2.64 9.78 -7.35
CA GLY A 211 1.91 11.04 -7.34
C GLY A 211 1.07 11.28 -8.60
N LEU A 212 1.41 10.67 -9.71
CA LEU A 212 0.65 10.74 -10.97
C LEU A 212 -0.61 9.85 -10.98
N PHE A 213 -0.78 8.99 -9.97
CA PHE A 213 -1.96 8.11 -9.87
C PHE A 213 -3.28 8.88 -9.84
N LEU A 214 -3.31 10.07 -9.22
CA LEU A 214 -4.51 10.92 -9.17
C LEU A 214 -5.05 11.27 -10.56
N ALA A 215 -4.18 11.35 -11.58
CA ALA A 215 -4.57 11.63 -12.97
C ALA A 215 -5.46 10.52 -13.57
N LEU A 216 -5.43 9.30 -13.03
CA LEU A 216 -6.29 8.21 -13.47
C LEU A 216 -7.77 8.48 -13.19
N GLY A 217 -8.10 9.28 -12.16
CA GLY A 217 -9.49 9.61 -11.85
C GLY A 217 -10.23 10.23 -13.02
N PRO A 218 -9.83 11.44 -13.49
CA PRO A 218 -10.46 12.09 -14.64
C PRO A 218 -10.40 11.27 -15.93
N LEU A 219 -9.36 10.47 -16.12
CA LEU A 219 -9.22 9.62 -17.31
C LEU A 219 -10.16 8.40 -17.30
N LEU A 220 -10.44 7.83 -16.14
CA LEU A 220 -11.31 6.66 -15.97
C LEU A 220 -12.80 7.03 -15.80
N ALA A 221 -13.10 8.24 -15.33
CA ALA A 221 -14.47 8.68 -15.10
C ALA A 221 -15.37 8.62 -16.34
N PRO A 222 -14.96 9.08 -17.54
CA PRO A 222 -15.80 9.05 -18.73
C PRO A 222 -16.19 7.65 -19.19
N VAL A 223 -15.34 6.64 -18.89
CA VAL A 223 -15.58 5.25 -19.26
C VAL A 223 -16.15 4.42 -18.08
N LEU A 224 -16.66 5.08 -17.04
CA LEU A 224 -17.24 4.47 -15.85
C LEU A 224 -16.29 3.51 -15.10
N ALA A 225 -14.99 3.65 -15.30
CA ALA A 225 -13.97 2.72 -14.82
C ALA A 225 -13.31 3.12 -13.48
N LEU A 226 -13.85 4.12 -12.77
CA LEU A 226 -13.32 4.57 -11.46
C LEU A 226 -13.22 3.45 -10.43
N GLY A 227 -14.11 2.47 -10.51
CA GLY A 227 -14.09 1.31 -9.65
C GLY A 227 -12.86 0.41 -9.77
N PHE A 228 -12.04 0.55 -10.81
CA PHE A 228 -10.76 -0.14 -10.92
C PHE A 228 -9.63 0.56 -10.18
N LEU A 229 -9.83 1.79 -9.68
CA LEU A 229 -8.82 2.51 -8.91
C LEU A 229 -8.28 1.73 -7.70
N PRO A 230 -9.10 1.05 -6.88
CA PRO A 230 -8.59 0.24 -5.77
C PRO A 230 -7.63 -0.86 -6.21
N LEU A 231 -7.87 -1.50 -7.36
CA LEU A 231 -6.98 -2.51 -7.94
C LEU A 231 -5.69 -1.91 -8.50
N ALA A 232 -5.82 -0.83 -9.25
CA ALA A 232 -4.67 -0.13 -9.82
C ALA A 232 -3.72 0.41 -8.73
N ALA A 233 -4.28 0.82 -7.58
CA ALA A 233 -3.53 1.33 -6.45
C ALA A 233 -2.69 0.28 -5.70
N GLN A 234 -2.84 -1.03 -6.00
CA GLN A 234 -2.13 -2.09 -5.27
C GLN A 234 -0.60 -2.03 -5.41
N GLY A 235 -0.08 -1.37 -6.44
CA GLY A 235 1.34 -1.08 -6.59
C GLY A 235 1.91 -0.06 -5.60
N ILE A 236 1.05 0.64 -4.83
CA ILE A 236 1.45 1.63 -3.82
C ILE A 236 1.68 0.91 -2.49
N GLY A 237 2.92 0.95 -1.97
CA GLY A 237 3.31 0.16 -0.80
C GLY A 237 2.67 0.60 0.53
N SER A 238 2.47 1.91 0.74
CA SER A 238 1.90 2.45 1.99
C SER A 238 0.37 2.45 1.95
N ARG A 239 -0.28 1.91 3.01
CA ARG A 239 -1.74 1.87 3.16
C ARG A 239 -2.38 3.27 3.10
N ALA A 240 -1.82 4.20 3.87
CA ALA A 240 -2.30 5.58 3.93
C ALA A 240 -2.16 6.29 2.58
N ARG A 241 -1.03 6.13 1.89
CA ARG A 241 -0.84 6.68 0.54
C ARG A 241 -1.80 6.08 -0.47
N ARG A 242 -2.05 4.78 -0.39
CA ARG A 242 -2.99 4.09 -1.28
C ARG A 242 -4.39 4.64 -1.14
N ALA A 243 -4.89 4.76 0.10
CA ALA A 243 -6.18 5.36 0.40
C ALA A 243 -6.27 6.81 -0.09
N LEU A 244 -5.26 7.62 0.22
CA LEU A 244 -5.21 9.03 -0.18
C LEU A 244 -5.20 9.20 -1.70
N GLN A 245 -4.43 8.39 -2.42
CA GLN A 245 -4.33 8.48 -3.89
C GLN A 245 -5.66 8.11 -4.56
N VAL A 246 -6.35 7.08 -4.06
CA VAL A 246 -7.66 6.68 -4.59
C VAL A 246 -8.71 7.75 -4.29
N ALA A 247 -8.78 8.25 -3.05
CA ALA A 247 -9.72 9.32 -2.69
C ALA A 247 -9.46 10.59 -3.52
N ALA A 248 -8.20 11.01 -3.66
CA ALA A 248 -7.83 12.17 -4.45
C ALA A 248 -8.20 12.00 -5.94
N ALA A 249 -8.02 10.80 -6.51
CA ALA A 249 -8.39 10.52 -7.90
C ALA A 249 -9.90 10.63 -8.12
N VAL A 250 -10.72 10.12 -7.19
CA VAL A 250 -12.19 10.23 -7.26
C VAL A 250 -12.63 11.67 -7.13
N LEU A 251 -12.12 12.41 -6.16
CA LEU A 251 -12.47 13.82 -5.95
C LEU A 251 -12.03 14.69 -7.13
N LEU A 252 -10.84 14.44 -7.69
CA LEU A 252 -10.40 15.16 -8.87
C LEU A 252 -11.31 14.87 -10.08
N ALA A 253 -11.75 13.62 -10.24
CA ALA A 253 -12.70 13.27 -11.29
C ALA A 253 -14.02 14.03 -11.14
N ALA A 254 -14.52 14.19 -9.90
CA ALA A 254 -15.73 14.94 -9.61
C ALA A 254 -15.57 16.45 -9.93
N VAL A 255 -14.44 17.05 -9.52
CA VAL A 255 -14.15 18.47 -9.83
C VAL A 255 -14.08 18.68 -11.33
N VAL A 256 -13.40 17.81 -12.06
CA VAL A 256 -13.27 17.89 -13.52
C VAL A 256 -14.63 17.73 -14.20
N ALA A 257 -15.47 16.78 -13.76
CA ALA A 257 -16.83 16.62 -14.28
C ALA A 257 -17.68 17.87 -14.05
N GLY A 258 -17.55 18.50 -12.87
CA GLY A 258 -18.21 19.76 -12.54
C GLY A 258 -17.78 20.92 -13.45
N LEU A 259 -16.49 21.05 -13.73
CA LEU A 259 -15.95 22.08 -14.63
C LEU A 259 -16.38 21.90 -16.09
N ARG A 260 -16.57 20.65 -16.51
CA ARG A 260 -17.03 20.32 -17.88
C ARG A 260 -18.54 20.30 -18.06
N HIS A 261 -19.33 20.57 -17.02
CA HIS A 261 -20.79 20.46 -17.02
C HIS A 261 -21.32 19.08 -17.46
N VAL A 262 -20.52 18.01 -17.25
CA VAL A 262 -20.96 16.61 -17.42
C VAL A 262 -21.52 16.07 -16.12
N SER A 263 -22.28 14.97 -16.21
CA SER A 263 -22.83 14.29 -15.04
C SER A 263 -21.71 13.91 -14.06
N LEU A 264 -22.00 14.10 -12.78
CA LEU A 264 -21.06 13.72 -11.73
C LEU A 264 -20.83 12.21 -11.76
N PRO A 265 -19.57 11.76 -11.61
CA PRO A 265 -19.27 10.35 -11.50
C PRO A 265 -20.05 9.75 -10.33
N PHE A 266 -20.57 8.53 -10.50
CA PHE A 266 -21.34 7.74 -9.54
C PHE A 266 -22.76 8.21 -9.24
N THR A 267 -23.03 9.51 -9.17
CA THR A 267 -24.36 10.01 -8.83
C THR A 267 -25.27 10.19 -10.04
N GLY A 268 -24.68 10.27 -11.25
CA GLY A 268 -25.43 10.61 -12.46
C GLY A 268 -26.13 11.96 -12.40
N ALA A 269 -25.98 12.69 -11.29
CA ALA A 269 -26.56 14.01 -11.10
C ALA A 269 -25.94 14.99 -12.09
N ALA A 270 -26.74 15.91 -12.61
CA ALA A 270 -26.21 16.99 -13.41
C ALA A 270 -25.21 17.81 -12.59
N ALA A 271 -24.10 18.19 -13.21
CA ALA A 271 -23.15 19.09 -12.57
C ALA A 271 -23.92 20.36 -12.10
N PRO A 272 -23.61 20.87 -10.90
CA PRO A 272 -24.25 22.06 -10.40
C PRO A 272 -24.02 23.20 -11.41
N LYS A 273 -25.09 23.66 -12.05
CA LYS A 273 -25.01 24.75 -12.98
C LYS A 273 -24.55 26.00 -12.21
N GLY A 274 -23.39 26.52 -12.62
CA GLY A 274 -22.86 27.74 -12.06
C GLY A 274 -22.37 27.58 -10.61
N LEU A 275 -21.24 26.92 -10.39
CA LEU A 275 -20.54 27.02 -9.11
C LEU A 275 -20.13 28.47 -8.78
N GLY A 276 -20.42 29.43 -9.66
CA GLY A 276 -20.01 30.83 -9.49
C GLY A 276 -18.48 31.03 -9.62
N ILE A 277 -17.79 30.05 -10.14
CA ILE A 277 -16.30 30.00 -10.16
C ILE A 277 -15.80 30.75 -11.41
N THR A 278 -16.55 30.74 -12.50
CA THR A 278 -16.13 31.35 -13.77
C THR A 278 -15.99 32.87 -13.60
N GLY A 279 -14.80 33.40 -13.91
CA GLY A 279 -14.49 34.82 -13.77
C GLY A 279 -14.22 35.30 -12.33
N SER A 280 -14.25 34.40 -11.32
CA SER A 280 -13.93 34.77 -9.94
C SER A 280 -12.44 35.02 -9.78
N GLU A 281 -12.04 36.17 -9.25
CA GLU A 281 -10.66 36.49 -8.90
C GLU A 281 -10.32 36.07 -7.47
N ASP A 282 -11.34 35.86 -6.62
CA ASP A 282 -11.18 35.55 -5.21
C ASP A 282 -11.05 34.00 -5.00
N ALA A 283 -9.85 33.59 -4.53
CA ALA A 283 -9.56 32.21 -4.19
C ALA A 283 -10.43 31.68 -3.04
N PHE A 284 -10.79 32.51 -2.06
CA PHE A 284 -11.63 32.09 -0.94
C PHE A 284 -13.07 31.81 -1.40
N ALA A 285 -13.64 32.63 -2.29
CA ALA A 285 -14.92 32.39 -2.88
C ALA A 285 -14.96 31.09 -3.68
N VAL A 286 -13.87 30.76 -4.39
CA VAL A 286 -13.72 29.49 -5.11
C VAL A 286 -13.69 28.30 -4.13
N VAL A 287 -12.92 28.38 -3.06
CA VAL A 287 -12.88 27.32 -2.03
C VAL A 287 -14.26 27.12 -1.41
N GLU A 288 -14.95 28.20 -1.06
CA GLU A 288 -16.30 28.13 -0.49
C GLU A 288 -17.31 27.48 -1.47
N ALA A 289 -17.21 27.83 -2.75
CA ALA A 289 -18.05 27.23 -3.79
C ALA A 289 -17.76 25.72 -3.96
N LEU A 290 -16.49 25.30 -3.94
CA LEU A 290 -16.11 23.89 -3.98
C LEU A 290 -16.61 23.12 -2.75
N VAL A 291 -16.46 23.70 -1.56
CA VAL A 291 -16.95 23.09 -0.30
C VAL A 291 -18.46 22.96 -0.32
N ARG A 292 -19.19 24.01 -0.70
CA ARG A 292 -20.66 23.97 -0.88
C ARG A 292 -21.07 22.89 -1.89
N GLY A 293 -20.36 22.78 -3.01
CA GLY A 293 -20.60 21.74 -4.01
C GLY A 293 -20.41 20.32 -3.43
N LEU A 294 -19.35 20.10 -2.65
CA LEU A 294 -19.14 18.82 -1.97
C LEU A 294 -20.20 18.51 -0.90
N GLN A 295 -20.62 19.52 -0.14
CA GLN A 295 -21.69 19.38 0.87
C GLN A 295 -23.04 19.07 0.24
N ALA A 296 -23.31 19.63 -0.94
CA ALA A 296 -24.51 19.33 -1.71
C ALA A 296 -24.53 17.89 -2.28
N HIS A 297 -23.36 17.26 -2.41
CA HIS A 297 -23.21 15.92 -2.97
C HIS A 297 -22.43 14.99 -2.03
N PRO A 298 -22.95 14.67 -0.83
CA PRO A 298 -22.24 13.84 0.16
C PRO A 298 -21.92 12.43 -0.35
N ALA A 299 -22.67 11.93 -1.34
CA ALA A 299 -22.41 10.66 -2.01
C ALA A 299 -20.98 10.57 -2.58
N LEU A 300 -20.43 11.67 -3.11
CA LEU A 300 -19.06 11.70 -3.63
C LEU A 300 -18.00 11.42 -2.55
N LEU A 301 -18.20 11.99 -1.36
CA LEU A 301 -17.30 11.76 -0.23
C LEU A 301 -17.41 10.31 0.27
N LEU A 302 -18.65 9.79 0.33
CA LEU A 302 -18.89 8.40 0.71
C LEU A 302 -18.18 7.44 -0.26
N GLU A 303 -18.32 7.67 -1.56
CA GLU A 303 -17.72 6.83 -2.58
C GLU A 303 -16.21 6.92 -2.63
N ALA A 304 -15.64 8.11 -2.49
CA ALA A 304 -14.21 8.29 -2.33
C ALA A 304 -13.70 7.51 -1.12
N GLY A 305 -14.44 7.54 -0.01
CA GLY A 305 -14.13 6.78 1.21
C GLY A 305 -14.24 5.26 1.02
N VAL A 306 -15.31 4.79 0.36
CA VAL A 306 -15.53 3.36 0.09
C VAL A 306 -14.45 2.80 -0.83
N LEU A 307 -14.11 3.48 -1.91
CA LEU A 307 -13.05 3.04 -2.83
C LEU A 307 -11.67 3.11 -2.16
N ALA A 308 -11.40 4.12 -1.34
CA ALA A 308 -10.17 4.18 -0.56
C ALA A 308 -10.07 3.03 0.46
N ALA A 309 -11.16 2.72 1.16
CA ALA A 309 -11.24 1.58 2.08
C ALA A 309 -11.05 0.25 1.34
N ALA A 310 -11.68 0.07 0.18
CA ALA A 310 -11.50 -1.09 -0.67
C ALA A 310 -10.02 -1.27 -1.08
N ALA A 311 -9.33 -0.18 -1.47
CA ALA A 311 -7.92 -0.21 -1.81
C ALA A 311 -7.02 -0.70 -0.66
N VAL A 312 -7.39 -0.38 0.58
CA VAL A 312 -6.69 -0.86 1.78
C VAL A 312 -7.08 -2.31 2.10
N ALA A 313 -8.34 -2.69 1.92
CA ALA A 313 -8.87 -4.01 2.27
C ALA A 313 -8.43 -5.14 1.32
N ILE A 314 -8.21 -4.84 0.03
CA ILE A 314 -7.84 -5.84 -1.00
C ILE A 314 -6.67 -6.76 -0.58
N PRO A 315 -5.53 -6.28 -0.05
CA PRO A 315 -4.45 -7.18 0.35
C PRO A 315 -4.86 -8.18 1.43
N TYR A 316 -5.66 -7.74 2.41
CA TYR A 316 -6.16 -8.61 3.49
C TYR A 316 -7.14 -9.65 2.96
N ALA A 317 -8.03 -9.26 2.06
CA ALA A 317 -8.96 -10.18 1.43
C ALA A 317 -8.22 -11.26 0.63
N ARG A 318 -7.16 -10.88 -0.08
CA ARG A 318 -6.30 -11.82 -0.83
C ARG A 318 -5.57 -12.83 0.07
N GLU A 319 -5.13 -12.40 1.25
CA GLU A 319 -4.44 -13.27 2.20
C GLU A 319 -5.39 -14.25 2.89
N ARG A 320 -6.65 -13.87 3.10
CA ARG A 320 -7.66 -14.68 3.79
C ARG A 320 -8.46 -15.63 2.90
N GLY A 321 -8.32 -15.50 1.58
CA GLY A 321 -8.91 -16.43 0.61
C GLY A 321 -10.28 -16.01 0.07
N LEU A 322 -10.94 -16.94 -0.62
CA LEU A 322 -12.14 -16.66 -1.44
C LEU A 322 -13.31 -16.06 -0.65
N TRP A 323 -13.56 -16.51 0.57
CA TRP A 323 -14.64 -15.98 1.40
C TRP A 323 -14.44 -14.52 1.79
N ALA A 324 -13.20 -14.12 2.06
CA ALA A 324 -12.90 -12.72 2.35
C ALA A 324 -13.02 -11.83 1.11
N ILE A 325 -12.70 -12.36 -0.08
CA ILE A 325 -12.91 -11.68 -1.37
C ILE A 325 -14.41 -11.51 -1.62
N ALA A 326 -15.21 -12.56 -1.40
CA ALA A 326 -16.66 -12.49 -1.52
C ALA A 326 -17.27 -11.49 -0.53
N GLY A 327 -16.78 -11.47 0.72
CA GLY A 327 -17.19 -10.51 1.73
C GLY A 327 -16.86 -9.06 1.35
N LEU A 328 -15.68 -8.81 0.77
CA LEU A 328 -15.31 -7.49 0.26
C LEU A 328 -16.26 -7.06 -0.87
N GLY A 329 -16.57 -7.96 -1.81
CA GLY A 329 -17.50 -7.71 -2.90
C GLY A 329 -18.91 -7.44 -2.39
N ALA A 330 -19.40 -8.23 -1.44
CA ALA A 330 -20.70 -8.01 -0.81
C ALA A 330 -20.78 -6.66 -0.09
N GLY A 331 -19.69 -6.26 0.62
CA GLY A 331 -19.61 -4.95 1.25
C GLY A 331 -19.67 -3.79 0.26
N LEU A 332 -18.94 -3.89 -0.87
CA LEU A 332 -19.00 -2.89 -1.93
C LEU A 332 -20.40 -2.82 -2.58
N MET A 333 -21.06 -3.97 -2.76
CA MET A 333 -22.44 -4.02 -3.27
C MET A 333 -23.42 -3.41 -2.26
N ALA A 334 -23.27 -3.70 -0.97
CA ALA A 334 -24.11 -3.09 0.06
C ALA A 334 -23.98 -1.56 0.07
N CYS A 335 -22.74 -1.04 -0.08
CA CYS A 335 -22.53 0.41 -0.22
C CYS A 335 -23.20 0.99 -1.47
N ALA A 336 -23.22 0.23 -2.59
CA ALA A 336 -23.89 0.68 -3.82
C ALA A 336 -25.42 0.73 -3.69
N LEU A 337 -25.99 -0.03 -2.75
CA LEU A 337 -27.44 -0.06 -2.48
C LEU A 337 -27.90 0.99 -1.46
N LEU A 338 -26.97 1.73 -0.83
CA LEU A 338 -27.33 2.81 0.08
C LEU A 338 -28.13 3.91 -0.66
N PRO A 339 -29.15 4.49 -0.03
CA PRO A 339 -30.06 5.46 -0.69
C PRO A 339 -29.35 6.69 -1.27
N MET A 340 -28.17 7.04 -0.74
CA MET A 340 -27.36 8.15 -1.22
C MET A 340 -26.60 7.82 -2.53
N ALA A 341 -26.43 6.54 -2.86
CA ALA A 341 -25.71 6.09 -4.05
C ALA A 341 -26.68 5.66 -5.17
N ALA A 342 -27.98 5.75 -4.97
CA ALA A 342 -29.01 5.11 -5.79
C ALA A 342 -29.05 5.52 -7.28
N VAL A 343 -28.40 6.61 -7.68
CA VAL A 343 -28.47 7.12 -9.05
C VAL A 343 -27.36 6.60 -9.96
N ALA A 344 -26.25 6.09 -9.42
CA ALA A 344 -25.12 5.58 -10.20
C ALA A 344 -24.49 4.31 -9.62
N ALA A 345 -25.31 3.36 -9.23
CA ALA A 345 -24.84 2.06 -8.72
C ALA A 345 -23.99 1.28 -9.75
N ALA A 346 -24.19 1.52 -11.06
CA ALA A 346 -23.53 0.77 -12.12
C ALA A 346 -21.98 0.76 -12.03
N PRO A 347 -21.25 1.86 -11.85
CA PRO A 347 -19.80 1.86 -11.74
C PRO A 347 -19.30 1.08 -10.51
N LEU A 348 -19.96 1.22 -9.36
CA LEU A 348 -19.62 0.48 -8.14
C LEU A 348 -19.90 -1.00 -8.29
N VAL A 349 -21.00 -1.37 -8.93
CA VAL A 349 -21.36 -2.75 -9.24
C VAL A 349 -20.33 -3.37 -10.17
N ILE A 350 -19.99 -2.69 -11.26
CA ILE A 350 -18.93 -3.13 -12.19
C ILE A 350 -17.59 -3.27 -11.47
N ALA A 351 -17.27 -2.32 -10.60
CA ALA A 351 -16.06 -2.36 -9.79
C ALA A 351 -16.04 -3.53 -8.82
N ALA A 352 -17.14 -3.75 -8.10
CA ALA A 352 -17.27 -4.87 -7.17
C ALA A 352 -17.11 -6.22 -7.89
N TRP A 353 -17.82 -6.41 -8.99
CA TRP A 353 -17.74 -7.63 -9.80
C TRP A 353 -16.36 -7.79 -10.44
N GLY A 354 -15.81 -6.76 -11.08
CA GLY A 354 -14.49 -6.81 -11.71
C GLY A 354 -13.38 -7.13 -10.69
N THR A 355 -13.46 -6.52 -9.51
CA THR A 355 -12.51 -6.78 -8.41
C THR A 355 -12.66 -8.20 -7.90
N CYS A 356 -13.89 -8.65 -7.62
CA CYS A 356 -14.14 -10.00 -7.08
C CYS A 356 -13.80 -11.09 -8.09
N ILE A 357 -14.20 -10.95 -9.35
CA ILE A 357 -13.88 -11.91 -10.41
C ILE A 357 -12.37 -11.93 -10.65
N GLY A 358 -11.74 -10.78 -10.81
CA GLY A 358 -10.30 -10.67 -11.00
C GLY A 358 -9.52 -11.34 -9.88
N LEU A 359 -9.85 -11.04 -8.61
CA LEU A 359 -9.20 -11.63 -7.45
C LEU A 359 -9.53 -13.12 -7.29
N ALA A 360 -10.75 -13.57 -7.59
CA ALA A 360 -11.15 -14.98 -7.51
C ALA A 360 -10.46 -15.86 -8.56
N LEU A 361 -10.37 -15.38 -9.81
CA LEU A 361 -9.61 -16.07 -10.86
C LEU A 361 -8.13 -16.19 -10.50
N GLN A 362 -7.65 -15.26 -9.79
CA GLN A 362 -6.28 -15.18 -9.32
C GLN A 362 -6.02 -16.08 -8.10
N ALA A 363 -6.98 -16.28 -7.23
CA ALA A 363 -6.87 -17.17 -6.08
C ALA A 363 -6.93 -18.67 -6.46
N ARG A 364 -7.43 -19.00 -7.66
CA ARG A 364 -7.51 -20.38 -8.20
C ARG A 364 -6.22 -20.86 -8.91
N ARG A 365 -5.32 -19.93 -9.22
CA ARG A 365 -3.99 -20.23 -9.77
C ARG A 365 -2.93 -20.18 -8.66
#